data_7452314a1641a26c92d240b83b47f6a4
#
_entry.id   7452314a1641a26c92d240b83b47f6a4
#
_cell.length_a   1.000
_cell.length_b   1.000
_cell.length_c   1.000
_cell.angle_alpha   90.00
_cell.angle_beta   90.00
_cell.angle_gamma   90.00
#
_symmetry.space_group_name_H-M   'P 1'
#
loop_
_entity.id
_entity.type
_entity.pdbx_description
1 polymer ?
#
loop_
_entity_poly.entity_id
_entity_poly.type
_entity_poly.pdbx_seq_one_letter_code
_entity_poly.pdbx_strand_id
1 'polypeptide(L)'
;SGAPPVAQPRQQIQDSATNFRTLVSQNYTLKNINLKDKTIPESLNCLVIARPTEKFTDYELFQIDQFLMQGKSLALILDRFNEVTPSGQQGMNLGQASAYMPLNTGLEKLLAHYGIRIQDSFVMDENSFRQEMPARFGGGERTIYYAPLIKNRFINKELDFMKNIKLLVALKISPLELISEGISENSLKAHRLIASSEKSWQMRDRINLNPMFIKPPSSSEEMQSYPLAYLIEGEFPSYFAGKPLPVKEVAEKKPDQEKASRQDDRAHAE
;
A
#
# COMPACT_ATOMS: atom_id res chain seq x y z
N SER A 1 26.71 34.11 10.99
CA SER A 1 25.97 33.10 11.74
C SER A 1 24.82 32.59 10.89
N GLY A 2 25.08 31.47 10.17
CA GLY A 2 24.09 30.79 9.33
C GLY A 2 23.51 29.64 10.09
N ALA A 3 22.18 29.56 10.17
CA ALA A 3 21.48 28.44 10.71
C ALA A 3 21.61 27.23 9.74
N PRO A 4 21.72 25.97 10.24
CA PRO A 4 21.82 24.81 9.38
C PRO A 4 20.49 24.55 8.66
N PRO A 5 20.50 24.03 7.43
CA PRO A 5 19.30 23.77 6.67
C PRO A 5 18.49 22.65 7.31
N VAL A 6 17.20 22.90 7.54
CA VAL A 6 16.22 21.94 8.04
C VAL A 6 16.02 20.86 6.97
N ALA A 7 16.33 19.61 7.30
CA ALA A 7 16.14 18.46 6.41
C ALA A 7 14.66 18.29 6.05
N GLN A 8 14.37 18.30 4.75
CA GLN A 8 12.99 18.20 4.24
C GLN A 8 12.49 16.75 4.26
N PRO A 9 11.17 16.52 4.53
CA PRO A 9 10.58 15.18 4.67
C PRO A 9 10.62 14.30 3.40
N ARG A 10 11.03 14.84 2.25
CA ARG A 10 11.09 14.11 0.97
C ARG A 10 12.17 13.03 0.88
N GLN A 11 13.20 13.04 1.74
CA GLN A 11 14.29 12.05 1.68
C GLN A 11 13.89 10.66 2.19
N GLN A 12 12.99 10.53 3.16
CA GLN A 12 12.62 9.23 3.73
C GLN A 12 11.80 8.33 2.79
N ILE A 13 11.04 8.90 1.86
CA ILE A 13 10.25 8.12 0.88
C ILE A 13 11.14 7.53 -0.21
N GLN A 14 12.24 8.21 -0.56
CA GLN A 14 13.20 7.74 -1.56
C GLN A 14 13.96 6.49 -1.08
N ASP A 15 14.29 6.40 0.20
CA ASP A 15 15.09 5.30 0.75
C ASP A 15 14.37 3.96 0.79
N SER A 16 13.04 3.93 1.05
CA SER A 16 12.27 2.69 1.11
C SER A 16 12.14 1.98 -0.25
N ALA A 17 12.09 2.73 -1.35
CA ALA A 17 12.04 2.17 -2.70
C ALA A 17 13.43 1.73 -3.20
N THR A 18 14.52 2.29 -2.65
CA THR A 18 15.89 2.02 -3.09
C THR A 18 16.29 0.57 -2.83
N ASN A 19 16.01 0.02 -1.65
CA ASN A 19 16.31 -1.37 -1.33
C ASN A 19 15.55 -2.34 -2.22
N PHE A 20 14.26 -2.10 -2.46
CA PHE A 20 13.47 -2.90 -3.38
C PHE A 20 14.05 -2.86 -4.80
N ARG A 21 14.38 -1.66 -5.30
CA ARG A 21 14.99 -1.50 -6.64
C ARG A 21 16.32 -2.23 -6.75
N THR A 22 17.19 -2.09 -5.75
CA THR A 22 18.49 -2.76 -5.72
C THR A 22 18.35 -4.27 -5.80
N LEU A 23 17.41 -4.86 -5.04
CA LEU A 23 17.18 -6.30 -5.06
C LEU A 23 16.60 -6.79 -6.39
N VAL A 24 15.58 -6.11 -6.90
CA VAL A 24 14.90 -6.53 -8.13
C VAL A 24 15.79 -6.32 -9.37
N SER A 25 16.59 -5.24 -9.40
CA SER A 25 17.48 -4.95 -10.53
C SER A 25 18.63 -5.95 -10.72
N GLN A 26 18.88 -6.83 -9.74
CA GLN A 26 19.83 -7.92 -9.90
C GLN A 26 19.39 -8.96 -10.96
N ASN A 27 18.08 -9.12 -11.14
CA ASN A 27 17.52 -10.15 -12.02
C ASN A 27 16.54 -9.59 -13.07
N TYR A 28 16.07 -8.35 -12.91
CA TYR A 28 15.05 -7.77 -13.78
C TYR A 28 15.40 -6.32 -14.17
N THR A 29 14.98 -5.92 -15.36
CA THR A 29 15.05 -4.53 -15.80
C THR A 29 13.82 -3.76 -15.30
N LEU A 30 14.03 -2.74 -14.48
CA LEU A 30 12.97 -1.90 -13.96
C LEU A 30 12.78 -0.65 -14.82
N LYS A 31 11.53 -0.35 -15.17
CA LYS A 31 11.10 0.90 -15.81
C LYS A 31 10.09 1.61 -14.93
N ASN A 32 10.33 2.88 -14.62
CA ASN A 32 9.32 3.70 -13.97
C ASN A 32 8.33 4.23 -15.02
N ILE A 33 7.04 4.08 -14.74
CA ILE A 33 5.96 4.52 -15.61
C ILE A 33 5.05 5.43 -14.82
N ASN A 34 4.74 6.59 -15.40
CA ASN A 34 3.66 7.44 -14.93
C ASN A 34 2.46 7.26 -15.88
N LEU A 35 1.39 6.65 -15.39
CA LEU A 35 0.21 6.35 -16.22
C LEU A 35 -0.57 7.60 -16.66
N LYS A 36 -0.37 8.73 -15.97
CA LYS A 36 -0.95 10.02 -16.39
C LYS A 36 -0.38 10.49 -17.73
N ASP A 37 0.90 10.24 -17.96
CA ASP A 37 1.60 10.75 -19.14
C ASP A 37 1.73 9.70 -20.24
N LYS A 38 1.95 8.44 -19.86
CA LYS A 38 2.34 7.36 -20.78
C LYS A 38 1.43 6.15 -20.64
N THR A 39 1.25 5.42 -21.73
CA THR A 39 0.66 4.09 -21.74
C THR A 39 1.65 3.05 -21.25
N ILE A 40 1.13 1.93 -20.74
CA ILE A 40 1.96 0.80 -20.32
C ILE A 40 2.57 0.16 -21.57
N PRO A 41 3.92 0.04 -21.67
CA PRO A 41 4.55 -0.58 -22.83
C PRO A 41 4.22 -2.08 -22.92
N GLU A 42 3.91 -2.56 -24.12
CA GLU A 42 3.60 -3.98 -24.38
C GLU A 42 4.75 -4.93 -24.04
N SER A 43 5.99 -4.42 -24.08
CA SER A 43 7.20 -5.20 -23.77
C SER A 43 7.36 -5.58 -22.31
N LEU A 44 6.51 -5.08 -21.42
CA LEU A 44 6.55 -5.42 -19.99
C LEU A 44 5.81 -6.73 -19.72
N ASN A 45 6.35 -7.53 -18.80
CA ASN A 45 5.74 -8.77 -18.37
C ASN A 45 5.04 -8.67 -17.02
N CYS A 46 5.47 -7.72 -16.18
CA CYS A 46 4.89 -7.49 -14.86
C CYS A 46 4.78 -6.01 -14.57
N LEU A 47 3.65 -5.59 -14.03
CA LEU A 47 3.41 -4.26 -13.49
C LEU A 47 3.38 -4.33 -11.96
N VAL A 48 4.26 -3.57 -11.31
CA VAL A 48 4.29 -3.45 -9.85
C VAL A 48 3.68 -2.11 -9.45
N ILE A 49 2.63 -2.14 -8.65
CA ILE A 49 2.01 -0.94 -8.05
C ILE A 49 2.22 -1.02 -6.54
N ALA A 50 3.05 -0.12 -6.02
CA ALA A 50 3.42 -0.11 -4.62
C ALA A 50 3.00 1.19 -3.94
N ARG A 51 2.15 1.05 -2.90
CA ARG A 51 1.70 2.12 -2.03
C ARG A 51 1.21 3.38 -2.77
N PRO A 52 0.26 3.26 -3.71
CA PRO A 52 -0.33 4.43 -4.35
C PRO A 52 -1.10 5.24 -3.31
N THR A 53 -0.90 6.55 -3.31
CA THR A 53 -1.60 7.48 -2.39
C THR A 53 -2.61 8.36 -3.13
N GLU A 54 -2.52 8.43 -4.44
CA GLU A 54 -3.42 9.19 -5.30
C GLU A 54 -4.46 8.28 -5.95
N LYS A 55 -5.61 8.85 -6.26
CA LYS A 55 -6.67 8.15 -6.97
C LYS A 55 -6.30 8.02 -8.45
N PHE A 56 -6.41 6.80 -8.98
CA PHE A 56 -6.32 6.55 -10.41
C PHE A 56 -7.58 7.04 -11.13
N THR A 57 -7.41 7.62 -12.31
CA THR A 57 -8.50 7.90 -13.24
C THR A 57 -9.05 6.59 -13.81
N ASP A 58 -10.27 6.63 -14.35
CA ASP A 58 -10.85 5.44 -14.99
C ASP A 58 -10.02 5.00 -16.21
N TYR A 59 -9.34 5.93 -16.91
CA TYR A 59 -8.43 5.58 -17.99
C TYR A 59 -7.16 4.86 -17.50
N GLU A 60 -6.57 5.29 -16.39
CA GLU A 60 -5.42 4.60 -15.78
C GLU A 60 -5.80 3.21 -15.28
N LEU A 61 -6.98 3.06 -14.67
CA LEU A 61 -7.52 1.76 -14.26
C LEU A 61 -7.77 0.85 -15.47
N PHE A 62 -8.27 1.41 -16.57
CA PHE A 62 -8.45 0.69 -17.83
C PHE A 62 -7.11 0.17 -18.38
N GLN A 63 -6.05 0.97 -18.35
CA GLN A 63 -4.72 0.52 -18.76
C GLN A 63 -4.22 -0.66 -17.90
N ILE A 64 -4.44 -0.62 -16.59
CA ILE A 64 -4.05 -1.70 -15.66
C ILE A 64 -4.86 -2.96 -15.95
N ASP A 65 -6.18 -2.84 -16.13
CA ASP A 65 -7.06 -3.94 -16.50
C ASP A 65 -6.63 -4.57 -17.82
N GLN A 66 -6.44 -3.77 -18.85
CA GLN A 66 -6.04 -4.27 -20.18
C GLN A 66 -4.65 -4.91 -20.17
N PHE A 67 -3.72 -4.44 -19.33
CA PHE A 67 -2.43 -5.08 -19.14
C PHE A 67 -2.59 -6.50 -18.59
N LEU A 68 -3.50 -6.71 -17.62
CA LEU A 68 -3.81 -8.03 -17.10
C LEU A 68 -4.50 -8.91 -18.16
N MET A 69 -5.42 -8.34 -18.97
CA MET A 69 -6.11 -9.06 -20.05
C MET A 69 -5.16 -9.55 -21.16
N GLN A 70 -4.00 -8.93 -21.32
CA GLN A 70 -2.94 -9.40 -22.21
C GLN A 70 -2.15 -10.61 -21.69
N GLY A 71 -2.58 -11.22 -20.58
CA GLY A 71 -1.89 -12.33 -19.94
C GLY A 71 -0.61 -11.92 -19.18
N LYS A 72 -0.51 -10.65 -18.82
CA LYS A 72 0.59 -10.09 -18.03
C LYS A 72 0.31 -10.22 -16.53
N SER A 73 1.32 -9.99 -15.71
CA SER A 73 1.22 -10.12 -14.25
C SER A 73 1.11 -8.78 -13.54
N LEU A 74 0.28 -8.71 -12.51
CA LEU A 74 0.19 -7.57 -11.59
C LEU A 74 0.75 -7.97 -10.22
N ALA A 75 1.62 -7.14 -9.66
CA ALA A 75 2.05 -7.24 -8.27
C ALA A 75 1.60 -5.97 -7.52
N LEU A 76 0.67 -6.15 -6.59
CA LEU A 76 0.02 -5.06 -5.88
C LEU A 76 0.44 -5.08 -4.41
N ILE A 77 1.03 -3.99 -3.93
CA ILE A 77 1.41 -3.77 -2.53
C ILE A 77 0.65 -2.51 -2.09
N LEU A 78 -0.48 -2.71 -1.43
CA LEU A 78 -1.45 -1.65 -1.19
C LEU A 78 -1.61 -1.39 0.31
N ASP A 79 -1.62 -0.10 0.68
CA ASP A 79 -2.04 0.35 2.00
C ASP A 79 -3.53 0.67 1.98
N ARG A 80 -4.26 0.31 3.03
CA ARG A 80 -5.68 0.68 3.17
C ARG A 80 -5.85 2.06 3.80
N PHE A 81 -4.85 2.54 4.53
CA PHE A 81 -4.90 3.82 5.23
C PHE A 81 -3.68 4.68 4.89
N ASN A 82 -3.92 5.98 4.76
CA ASN A 82 -2.89 6.99 4.75
C ASN A 82 -2.63 7.48 6.18
N GLU A 83 -1.37 7.47 6.60
CA GLU A 83 -0.95 8.02 7.89
C GLU A 83 -0.68 9.51 7.75
N VAL A 84 -1.48 10.32 8.44
CA VAL A 84 -1.32 11.76 8.50
C VAL A 84 -0.70 12.12 9.85
N THR A 85 0.56 12.52 9.81
CA THR A 85 1.27 13.01 11.00
C THR A 85 1.09 14.52 11.10
N PRO A 86 0.64 15.07 12.25
CA PRO A 86 0.55 16.51 12.44
C PRO A 86 1.92 17.17 12.22
N SER A 87 1.99 18.14 11.33
CA SER A 87 3.21 18.91 11.04
C SER A 87 3.21 20.23 11.82
N GLY A 88 4.39 20.63 12.36
CA GLY A 88 4.61 21.90 13.01
C GLY A 88 4.84 21.81 14.53
N GLN A 89 4.92 22.97 15.20
CA GLN A 89 5.12 23.08 16.66
C GLN A 89 4.08 22.32 17.50
N GLN A 90 2.91 22.04 16.95
CA GLN A 90 1.89 21.20 17.56
C GLN A 90 2.29 19.71 17.65
N GLY A 91 3.21 19.23 16.81
CA GLY A 91 3.73 17.85 16.89
C GLY A 91 4.73 17.62 18.04
N MET A 92 5.22 18.67 18.69
CA MET A 92 6.09 18.58 19.87
C MET A 92 5.32 18.33 21.18
N ASN A 93 4.01 18.47 21.20
CA ASN A 93 3.18 18.06 22.35
C ASN A 93 3.11 16.52 22.34
N LEU A 94 3.80 15.92 23.28
CA LEU A 94 3.83 14.50 23.62
C LEU A 94 2.40 13.94 23.79
N GLY A 95 1.72 13.60 22.70
CA GLY A 95 0.38 13.01 22.78
C GLY A 95 -0.48 13.03 21.52
N GLN A 96 -0.12 13.76 20.48
CA GLN A 96 -0.90 13.68 19.23
C GLN A 96 -0.49 12.44 18.43
N ALA A 97 -1.36 11.41 18.49
CA ALA A 97 -1.23 10.22 17.66
C ALA A 97 -1.45 10.57 16.18
N SER A 98 -0.72 9.91 15.27
CA SER A 98 -1.00 9.97 13.83
C SER A 98 -2.45 9.60 13.57
N ALA A 99 -3.10 10.32 12.65
CA ALA A 99 -4.42 9.96 12.16
C ALA A 99 -4.28 9.01 10.96
N TYR A 100 -5.15 8.00 10.88
CA TYR A 100 -5.20 7.04 9.79
C TYR A 100 -6.48 7.25 8.99
N MET A 101 -6.34 7.77 7.77
CA MET A 101 -7.47 8.05 6.88
C MET A 101 -7.58 6.97 5.81
N PRO A 102 -8.78 6.40 5.56
CA PRO A 102 -8.96 5.42 4.51
C PRO A 102 -8.50 5.95 3.14
N LEU A 103 -7.73 5.14 2.43
CA LEU A 103 -7.32 5.39 1.05
C LEU A 103 -8.39 4.84 0.10
N ASN A 104 -8.71 5.61 -0.92
CA ASN A 104 -9.53 5.18 -2.05
C ASN A 104 -8.79 5.53 -3.34
N THR A 105 -8.02 4.58 -3.81
CA THR A 105 -7.20 4.73 -5.02
C THR A 105 -7.97 4.40 -6.29
N GLY A 106 -9.13 3.73 -6.17
CA GLY A 106 -9.90 3.20 -7.28
C GLY A 106 -9.50 1.77 -7.67
N LEU A 107 -8.33 1.28 -7.27
CA LEU A 107 -7.92 -0.12 -7.47
C LEU A 107 -8.83 -1.10 -6.74
N GLU A 108 -9.49 -0.67 -5.69
CA GLU A 108 -10.44 -1.46 -4.90
C GLU A 108 -11.58 -2.02 -5.77
N LYS A 109 -12.00 -1.26 -6.81
CA LYS A 109 -13.02 -1.70 -7.77
C LYS A 109 -12.53 -2.87 -8.62
N LEU A 110 -11.29 -2.78 -9.12
CA LEU A 110 -10.66 -3.85 -9.91
C LEU A 110 -10.46 -5.09 -9.04
N LEU A 111 -9.92 -4.90 -7.83
CA LEU A 111 -9.69 -6.01 -6.90
C LEU A 111 -10.99 -6.73 -6.54
N ALA A 112 -12.06 -6.00 -6.23
CA ALA A 112 -13.35 -6.59 -5.94
C ALA A 112 -13.91 -7.39 -7.13
N HIS A 113 -13.73 -6.88 -8.36
CA HIS A 113 -14.10 -7.57 -9.58
C HIS A 113 -13.28 -8.86 -9.79
N TYR A 114 -11.99 -8.84 -9.43
CA TYR A 114 -11.11 -10.01 -9.51
C TYR A 114 -11.24 -10.96 -8.29
N GLY A 115 -12.20 -10.73 -7.42
CA GLY A 115 -12.51 -11.62 -6.32
C GLY A 115 -11.71 -11.36 -5.03
N ILE A 116 -11.10 -10.18 -4.85
CA ILE A 116 -10.41 -9.80 -3.62
C ILE A 116 -10.91 -8.46 -3.08
N ARG A 117 -11.04 -8.37 -1.75
CA ARG A 117 -11.32 -7.14 -1.01
C ARG A 117 -10.27 -6.92 0.07
N ILE A 118 -9.76 -5.68 0.19
CA ILE A 118 -8.94 -5.24 1.32
C ILE A 118 -9.90 -4.71 2.39
N GLN A 119 -9.80 -5.23 3.62
CA GLN A 119 -10.69 -4.80 4.71
C GLN A 119 -10.22 -3.48 5.34
N ASP A 120 -11.19 -2.70 5.86
CA ASP A 120 -10.97 -1.39 6.50
C ASP A 120 -10.52 -1.55 7.96
N SER A 121 -9.38 -2.21 8.15
CA SER A 121 -8.82 -2.49 9.46
C SER A 121 -7.33 -2.78 9.38
N PHE A 122 -6.63 -2.69 10.52
CA PHE A 122 -5.30 -3.27 10.68
C PHE A 122 -5.38 -4.58 11.47
N VAL A 123 -4.54 -5.53 11.08
CA VAL A 123 -4.35 -6.77 11.84
C VAL A 123 -3.39 -6.51 13.00
N MET A 124 -3.87 -6.83 14.21
CA MET A 124 -3.09 -6.91 15.44
C MET A 124 -2.82 -8.37 15.74
N ASP A 125 -1.68 -8.70 16.34
CA ASP A 125 -1.31 -10.07 16.66
C ASP A 125 -0.53 -10.13 17.98
N GLU A 126 -0.81 -11.07 18.86
CA GLU A 126 0.02 -11.32 20.04
C GLU A 126 1.43 -11.80 19.66
N ASN A 127 1.55 -12.54 18.54
CA ASN A 127 2.84 -12.92 17.96
C ASN A 127 3.37 -11.78 17.08
N SER A 128 3.83 -10.72 17.71
CA SER A 128 4.31 -9.50 17.05
C SER A 128 5.76 -9.20 17.37
N PHE A 129 6.31 -8.28 16.62
CA PHE A 129 7.62 -7.71 16.88
C PHE A 129 7.64 -7.08 18.28
N ARG A 130 8.76 -7.30 19.01
CA ARG A 130 9.02 -6.71 20.31
C ARG A 130 10.14 -5.70 20.20
N GLN A 131 9.89 -4.50 20.65
CA GLN A 131 10.84 -3.42 20.68
C GLN A 131 11.48 -3.32 22.06
N GLU A 132 12.79 -3.34 22.11
CA GLU A 132 13.53 -3.04 23.34
C GLU A 132 13.34 -1.57 23.73
N MET A 133 13.03 -1.34 24.99
CA MET A 133 12.85 0.00 25.53
C MET A 133 14.10 0.44 26.29
N PRO A 134 14.65 1.63 25.98
CA PRO A 134 15.77 2.18 26.74
C PRO A 134 15.44 2.28 28.24
N ALA A 135 16.45 2.09 29.10
CA ALA A 135 16.29 2.13 30.56
C ALA A 135 15.63 3.44 31.06
N ARG A 136 15.91 4.59 30.40
CA ARG A 136 15.30 5.89 30.68
C ARG A 136 13.77 5.95 30.46
N PHE A 137 13.20 4.97 29.74
CA PHE A 137 11.77 4.81 29.51
C PHE A 137 11.19 3.58 30.21
N GLY A 138 11.84 3.10 31.28
CA GLY A 138 11.40 1.97 32.08
C GLY A 138 12.03 0.63 31.72
N GLY A 139 12.83 0.54 30.65
CA GLY A 139 13.46 -0.70 30.20
C GLY A 139 12.48 -1.79 29.75
N GLY A 140 13.00 -2.99 29.49
CA GLY A 140 12.19 -4.14 29.08
C GLY A 140 11.79 -4.14 27.61
N GLU A 141 10.80 -4.96 27.26
CA GLU A 141 10.28 -5.11 25.89
C GLU A 141 8.85 -4.58 25.78
N ARG A 142 8.55 -3.94 24.64
CA ARG A 142 7.21 -3.53 24.29
C ARG A 142 6.72 -4.28 23.05
N THR A 143 5.58 -4.93 23.15
CA THR A 143 4.95 -5.61 22.02
C THR A 143 4.36 -4.58 21.05
N ILE A 144 4.70 -4.70 19.76
CA ILE A 144 4.19 -3.86 18.68
C ILE A 144 3.11 -4.65 17.94
N TYR A 145 1.90 -4.72 18.47
CA TYR A 145 0.81 -5.57 17.99
C TYR A 145 0.49 -5.41 16.50
N TYR A 146 0.68 -4.20 15.93
CA TYR A 146 0.49 -3.91 14.52
C TYR A 146 1.70 -4.28 13.64
N ALA A 147 2.62 -5.08 14.16
CA ALA A 147 3.75 -5.65 13.44
C ALA A 147 3.78 -7.20 13.61
N PRO A 148 2.75 -7.93 13.12
CA PRO A 148 2.69 -9.38 13.18
C PRO A 148 3.97 -10.07 12.70
N LEU A 149 4.44 -11.07 13.45
CA LEU A 149 5.51 -11.98 13.06
C LEU A 149 4.91 -13.19 12.37
N ILE A 150 4.97 -13.22 11.04
CA ILE A 150 4.47 -14.31 10.23
C ILE A 150 5.49 -15.44 10.23
N LYS A 151 5.27 -16.42 11.12
CA LYS A 151 6.15 -17.59 11.29
C LYS A 151 5.91 -18.60 10.17
N ASN A 152 6.84 -19.51 10.01
CA ASN A 152 6.86 -20.52 8.94
C ASN A 152 5.53 -21.27 8.76
N ARG A 153 4.80 -21.60 9.82
CA ARG A 153 3.52 -22.32 9.78
C ARG A 153 2.36 -21.53 9.14
N PHE A 154 2.50 -20.20 9.05
CA PHE A 154 1.52 -19.30 8.44
C PHE A 154 1.91 -18.85 7.04
N ILE A 155 2.96 -19.45 6.48
CA ILE A 155 3.47 -19.22 5.13
C ILE A 155 3.16 -20.45 4.29
N ASN A 156 2.50 -20.24 3.15
CA ASN A 156 2.24 -21.34 2.21
C ASN A 156 3.55 -21.88 1.62
N LYS A 157 3.81 -23.15 1.82
CA LYS A 157 5.02 -23.85 1.34
C LYS A 157 4.79 -24.73 0.12
N GLU A 158 3.57 -24.79 -0.37
CA GLU A 158 3.26 -25.54 -1.61
C GLU A 158 3.83 -24.85 -2.83
N LEU A 159 3.96 -23.51 -2.77
CA LEU A 159 4.53 -22.71 -3.84
C LEU A 159 6.05 -22.60 -3.70
N ASP A 160 6.79 -22.93 -4.76
CA ASP A 160 8.26 -23.03 -4.72
C ASP A 160 8.94 -21.73 -4.28
N PHE A 161 8.47 -20.58 -4.74
CA PHE A 161 9.04 -19.28 -4.37
C PHE A 161 8.80 -18.89 -2.91
N MET A 162 7.88 -19.55 -2.21
CA MET A 162 7.59 -19.32 -0.79
C MET A 162 8.37 -20.25 0.15
N LYS A 163 8.98 -21.32 -0.36
CA LYS A 163 9.61 -22.37 0.47
C LYS A 163 10.72 -21.85 1.37
N ASN A 164 11.52 -20.90 0.88
CA ASN A 164 12.69 -20.39 1.61
C ASN A 164 12.38 -19.26 2.60
N ILE A 165 11.17 -18.72 2.60
CA ILE A 165 10.76 -17.65 3.50
C ILE A 165 10.45 -18.29 4.86
N LYS A 166 11.24 -18.00 5.89
CA LYS A 166 11.09 -18.58 7.24
C LYS A 166 10.27 -17.72 8.18
N LEU A 167 10.40 -16.40 8.03
CA LEU A 167 9.80 -15.39 8.89
C LEU A 167 9.62 -14.09 8.11
N LEU A 168 8.50 -13.42 8.33
CA LEU A 168 8.23 -12.07 7.83
C LEU A 168 7.69 -11.21 8.97
N VAL A 169 7.97 -9.92 8.92
CA VAL A 169 7.30 -8.91 9.73
C VAL A 169 6.32 -8.16 8.84
N ALA A 170 5.04 -8.23 9.15
CA ALA A 170 3.99 -7.52 8.42
C ALA A 170 3.61 -6.25 9.20
N LEU A 171 4.12 -5.09 8.77
CA LEU A 171 3.89 -3.83 9.47
C LEU A 171 2.64 -3.12 8.95
N LYS A 172 1.69 -2.78 9.86
CA LYS A 172 0.46 -2.03 9.54
C LYS A 172 -0.32 -2.63 8.36
N ILE A 173 -0.50 -3.95 8.39
CA ILE A 173 -1.13 -4.69 7.31
C ILE A 173 -2.64 -4.81 7.51
N SER A 174 -3.40 -4.68 6.43
CA SER A 174 -4.84 -4.93 6.40
C SER A 174 -5.13 -6.35 5.93
N PRO A 175 -6.16 -7.02 6.48
CA PRO A 175 -6.52 -8.35 6.05
C PRO A 175 -7.22 -8.33 4.69
N LEU A 176 -7.07 -9.43 3.97
CA LEU A 176 -7.71 -9.65 2.69
C LEU A 176 -8.88 -10.63 2.83
N GLU A 177 -9.93 -10.38 2.07
CA GLU A 177 -11.10 -11.26 1.96
C GLU A 177 -11.23 -11.73 0.51
N LEU A 178 -11.43 -13.05 0.34
CA LEU A 178 -11.81 -13.61 -0.96
C LEU A 178 -13.32 -13.46 -1.16
N ILE A 179 -13.71 -12.93 -2.30
CA ILE A 179 -15.08 -12.92 -2.78
C ILE A 179 -15.26 -14.23 -3.55
N SER A 180 -15.72 -15.27 -2.83
CA SER A 180 -15.77 -16.66 -3.34
C SER A 180 -16.56 -16.80 -4.64
N GLU A 181 -17.64 -16.04 -4.78
CA GLU A 181 -18.45 -15.99 -6.00
C GLU A 181 -17.62 -15.55 -7.20
N GLY A 182 -16.90 -14.43 -7.12
CA GLY A 182 -16.07 -13.92 -8.20
C GLY A 182 -14.93 -14.88 -8.57
N ILE A 183 -14.36 -15.59 -7.60
CA ILE A 183 -13.30 -16.59 -7.85
C ILE A 183 -13.87 -17.82 -8.58
N SER A 184 -15.01 -18.36 -8.11
CA SER A 184 -15.61 -19.58 -8.67
C SER A 184 -16.24 -19.35 -10.04
N GLU A 185 -16.97 -18.27 -10.22
CA GLU A 185 -17.62 -17.92 -11.49
C GLU A 185 -16.62 -17.72 -12.63
N ASN A 186 -15.46 -17.18 -12.33
CA ASN A 186 -14.40 -16.94 -13.31
C ASN A 186 -13.36 -18.07 -13.37
N SER A 187 -13.60 -19.20 -12.68
CA SER A 187 -12.67 -20.34 -12.64
C SER A 187 -11.22 -19.93 -12.22
N LEU A 188 -11.10 -18.92 -11.39
CA LEU A 188 -9.82 -18.44 -10.87
C LEU A 188 -9.34 -19.37 -9.74
N LYS A 189 -8.03 -19.48 -9.58
CA LYS A 189 -7.38 -20.18 -8.48
C LYS A 189 -6.76 -19.19 -7.52
N ALA A 190 -7.16 -19.23 -6.27
CA ALA A 190 -6.64 -18.36 -5.23
C ALA A 190 -5.77 -19.15 -4.24
N HIS A 191 -4.51 -18.76 -4.12
CA HIS A 191 -3.55 -19.35 -3.20
C HIS A 191 -3.24 -18.34 -2.10
N ARG A 192 -3.62 -18.65 -0.86
CA ARG A 192 -3.22 -17.85 0.29
C ARG A 192 -1.71 -18.00 0.51
N LEU A 193 -0.97 -16.90 0.40
CA LEU A 193 0.49 -16.90 0.55
C LEU A 193 0.92 -16.86 2.00
N ILE A 194 0.34 -15.92 2.77
CA ILE A 194 0.63 -15.71 4.17
C ILE A 194 -0.65 -15.39 4.96
N ALA A 195 -0.63 -15.71 6.25
CA ALA A 195 -1.68 -15.34 7.19
C ALA A 195 -1.08 -14.90 8.53
N SER A 196 -1.86 -14.20 9.33
CA SER A 196 -1.55 -13.91 10.73
C SER A 196 -1.70 -15.15 11.61
N SER A 197 -1.32 -15.05 12.89
CA SER A 197 -1.56 -16.15 13.84
C SER A 197 -3.03 -16.25 14.24
N GLU A 198 -3.39 -17.35 14.90
CA GLU A 198 -4.72 -17.55 15.47
C GLU A 198 -5.02 -16.58 16.62
N LYS A 199 -3.98 -15.92 17.16
CA LYS A 199 -4.07 -14.92 18.22
C LYS A 199 -4.10 -13.50 17.69
N SER A 200 -4.74 -13.31 16.55
CA SER A 200 -4.87 -12.01 15.88
C SER A 200 -6.28 -11.48 15.99
N TRP A 201 -6.40 -10.18 15.97
CA TRP A 201 -7.67 -9.46 15.92
C TRP A 201 -7.57 -8.25 14.99
N GLN A 202 -8.69 -7.63 14.67
CA GLN A 202 -8.72 -6.44 13.82
C GLN A 202 -8.96 -5.18 14.65
N MET A 203 -8.17 -4.14 14.36
CA MET A 203 -8.47 -2.77 14.80
C MET A 203 -9.24 -2.05 13.69
N ARG A 204 -10.50 -1.72 13.97
CA ARG A 204 -11.44 -1.04 13.05
C ARG A 204 -11.82 0.32 13.62
N ASP A 205 -12.54 1.13 12.82
CA ASP A 205 -13.19 2.40 13.19
C ASP A 205 -12.23 3.50 13.68
N ARG A 206 -11.70 3.37 14.87
CA ARG A 206 -10.76 4.32 15.47
C ARG A 206 -9.37 3.72 15.53
N ILE A 207 -8.61 3.92 14.46
CA ILE A 207 -7.23 3.43 14.39
C ILE A 207 -6.34 4.28 15.32
N ASN A 208 -5.85 3.65 16.38
CA ASN A 208 -4.87 4.24 17.29
C ASN A 208 -3.72 3.24 17.49
N LEU A 209 -2.60 3.48 16.83
CA LEU A 209 -1.44 2.60 16.88
C LEU A 209 -0.45 2.97 17.99
N ASN A 210 -0.83 3.80 18.97
CA ASN A 210 -0.01 4.00 20.15
C ASN A 210 0.03 2.69 20.97
N PRO A 211 1.20 2.03 21.09
CA PRO A 211 1.30 0.72 21.75
C PRO A 211 0.84 0.70 23.21
N MET A 212 0.79 1.86 23.88
CA MET A 212 0.32 1.97 25.26
C MET A 212 -1.18 1.76 25.42
N PHE A 213 -1.95 1.96 24.35
CA PHE A 213 -3.42 1.87 24.38
C PHE A 213 -3.96 0.62 23.68
N ILE A 214 -3.09 -0.12 22.97
CA ILE A 214 -3.51 -1.36 22.34
C ILE A 214 -3.51 -2.48 23.35
N LYS A 215 -4.67 -3.12 23.54
CA LYS A 215 -4.85 -4.29 24.39
C LYS A 215 -5.44 -5.42 23.57
N PRO A 216 -4.94 -6.67 23.76
CA PRO A 216 -5.60 -7.84 23.21
C PRO A 216 -7.04 -7.95 23.70
N PRO A 217 -7.95 -8.54 22.92
CA PRO A 217 -9.28 -8.90 23.36
C PRO A 217 -9.25 -9.77 24.62
N SER A 218 -10.27 -9.63 25.47
CA SER A 218 -10.37 -10.41 26.71
C SER A 218 -10.76 -11.86 26.44
N SER A 219 -11.46 -12.14 25.33
CA SER A 219 -11.87 -13.46 24.91
C SER A 219 -11.05 -13.94 23.72
N SER A 220 -10.60 -15.19 23.77
CA SER A 220 -9.94 -15.84 22.64
C SER A 220 -10.90 -16.09 21.46
N GLU A 221 -12.21 -16.06 21.67
CA GLU A 221 -13.24 -16.19 20.63
C GLU A 221 -13.26 -14.99 19.68
N GLU A 222 -12.73 -13.84 20.11
CA GLU A 222 -12.58 -12.64 19.29
C GLU A 222 -11.30 -12.65 18.42
N MET A 223 -10.49 -13.69 18.56
CA MET A 223 -9.23 -13.85 17.85
C MET A 223 -9.31 -14.92 16.76
N GLN A 224 -8.67 -14.64 15.64
CA GLN A 224 -8.58 -15.60 14.52
C GLN A 224 -7.41 -15.28 13.61
N SER A 225 -7.06 -16.23 12.74
CA SER A 225 -6.06 -16.01 11.69
C SER A 225 -6.68 -15.28 10.50
N TYR A 226 -5.99 -14.26 9.99
CA TYR A 226 -6.41 -13.44 8.84
C TYR A 226 -5.48 -13.63 7.65
N PRO A 227 -6.02 -13.84 6.44
CA PRO A 227 -5.22 -13.82 5.22
C PRO A 227 -4.62 -12.43 4.98
N LEU A 228 -3.34 -12.37 4.61
CA LEU A 228 -2.59 -11.13 4.44
C LEU A 228 -2.04 -10.95 3.02
N ALA A 229 -1.88 -12.04 2.27
CA ALA A 229 -1.52 -12.00 0.87
C ALA A 229 -2.09 -13.20 0.12
N TYR A 230 -2.45 -12.95 -1.14
CA TYR A 230 -2.92 -13.97 -2.07
C TYR A 230 -2.14 -13.90 -3.39
N LEU A 231 -1.98 -15.06 -4.02
CA LEU A 231 -1.74 -15.19 -5.45
C LEU A 231 -3.05 -15.65 -6.10
N ILE A 232 -3.49 -14.97 -7.14
CA ILE A 232 -4.64 -15.40 -7.94
C ILE A 232 -4.16 -15.66 -9.36
N GLU A 233 -4.53 -16.82 -9.89
CA GLU A 233 -4.17 -17.29 -11.21
C GLU A 233 -5.41 -17.68 -12.00
N GLY A 234 -5.38 -17.47 -13.30
CA GLY A 234 -6.46 -17.84 -14.23
C GLY A 234 -6.69 -16.81 -15.31
N GLU A 235 -7.78 -16.95 -16.02
CA GLU A 235 -8.24 -16.01 -17.03
C GLU A 235 -9.16 -14.98 -16.34
N PHE A 236 -8.63 -13.78 -16.11
CA PHE A 236 -9.39 -12.74 -15.46
C PHE A 236 -10.42 -12.12 -16.41
N PRO A 237 -11.67 -11.89 -15.95
CA PRO A 237 -12.62 -11.12 -16.73
C PRO A 237 -12.24 -9.64 -16.68
N SER A 238 -12.37 -8.93 -17.81
CA SER A 238 -12.14 -7.48 -17.81
C SER A 238 -13.19 -6.76 -16.98
N TYR A 239 -12.75 -5.89 -16.08
CA TYR A 239 -13.64 -4.99 -15.34
C TYR A 239 -14.41 -4.03 -16.25
N PHE A 240 -13.85 -3.71 -17.42
CA PHE A 240 -14.45 -2.80 -18.40
C PHE A 240 -15.28 -3.51 -19.45
N ALA A 241 -15.44 -4.84 -19.40
CA ALA A 241 -16.31 -5.55 -20.34
C ALA A 241 -17.74 -5.00 -20.28
N GLY A 242 -18.28 -4.65 -21.46
CA GLY A 242 -19.63 -4.09 -21.58
C GLY A 242 -19.81 -2.65 -21.06
N LYS A 243 -18.74 -1.97 -20.64
CA LYS A 243 -18.76 -0.57 -20.21
C LYS A 243 -18.22 0.35 -21.31
N PRO A 244 -18.61 1.63 -21.34
CA PRO A 244 -17.99 2.62 -22.21
C PRO A 244 -16.48 2.69 -21.93
N LEU A 245 -15.67 2.73 -22.99
CA LEU A 245 -14.22 2.86 -22.83
C LEU A 245 -13.86 4.23 -22.26
N PRO A 246 -13.07 4.28 -21.17
CA PRO A 246 -12.64 5.57 -20.61
C PRO A 246 -11.75 6.32 -21.60
N VAL A 247 -11.97 7.62 -21.71
CA VAL A 247 -11.15 8.51 -22.53
C VAL A 247 -10.07 9.12 -21.65
N LYS A 248 -8.84 9.23 -22.19
CA LYS A 248 -7.76 9.93 -21.50
C LYS A 248 -8.16 11.39 -21.29
N GLU A 249 -8.31 11.82 -20.05
CA GLU A 249 -8.50 13.23 -19.73
C GLU A 249 -7.24 14.00 -20.15
N VAL A 250 -7.38 14.87 -21.15
CA VAL A 250 -6.33 15.82 -21.49
C VAL A 250 -6.34 16.86 -20.38
N ALA A 251 -5.27 16.90 -19.57
CA ALA A 251 -5.12 17.96 -18.58
C ALA A 251 -5.24 19.31 -19.30
N GLU A 252 -6.32 20.05 -19.06
CA GLU A 252 -6.44 21.44 -19.53
C GLU A 252 -5.25 22.18 -18.96
N LYS A 253 -4.34 22.62 -19.85
CA LYS A 253 -3.28 23.57 -19.49
C LYS A 253 -3.99 24.81 -18.98
N LYS A 254 -3.88 25.11 -17.69
CA LYS A 254 -4.33 26.40 -17.16
C LYS A 254 -3.75 27.49 -18.05
N PRO A 255 -4.57 28.40 -18.60
CA PRO A 255 -4.06 29.48 -19.44
C PRO A 255 -3.12 30.34 -18.60
N ASP A 256 -1.95 30.50 -19.12
CA ASP A 256 -0.78 31.30 -18.79
C ASP A 256 -0.93 32.40 -17.73
N GLN A 257 -0.16 32.24 -16.67
CA GLN A 257 0.43 33.37 -15.93
C GLN A 257 1.58 34.06 -16.70
N GLU A 258 1.61 33.98 -18.02
CA GLU A 258 2.69 34.58 -18.84
C GLU A 258 2.45 36.05 -19.17
N LYS A 259 1.39 36.69 -18.65
CA LYS A 259 1.10 38.10 -18.87
C LYS A 259 1.55 39.05 -17.77
N ALA A 260 2.06 38.56 -16.63
CA ALA A 260 2.48 39.41 -15.52
C ALA A 260 3.94 39.85 -15.58
N SER A 261 4.81 39.17 -16.35
CA SER A 261 6.24 39.51 -16.43
C SER A 261 6.65 40.43 -17.57
N ARG A 262 5.70 40.83 -18.45
CA ARG A 262 6.01 41.77 -19.55
C ARG A 262 5.62 43.22 -19.31
N GLN A 263 5.12 43.53 -18.12
CA GLN A 263 4.73 44.93 -17.79
C GLN A 263 5.72 45.65 -16.91
N ASP A 264 6.69 44.96 -16.30
CA ASP A 264 7.69 45.58 -15.44
C ASP A 264 8.98 46.07 -16.18
N ASP A 265 9.21 45.60 -17.42
CA ASP A 265 10.39 46.00 -18.20
C ASP A 265 10.20 47.30 -19.01
N ARG A 266 9.06 48.00 -18.87
CA ARG A 266 8.81 49.28 -19.56
C ARG A 266 8.85 50.51 -18.66
N ALA A 267 9.09 50.34 -17.34
CA ALA A 267 9.09 51.44 -16.38
C ALA A 267 10.50 51.93 -15.97
N HIS A 268 11.57 51.46 -16.59
CA HIS A 268 12.94 51.88 -16.31
C HIS A 268 13.70 52.40 -17.56
N ALA A 269 12.99 52.89 -18.56
CA ALA A 269 13.59 53.61 -19.69
C ALA A 269 12.84 54.92 -19.94
N GLU A 270 12.99 55.89 -19.02
CA GLU A 270 12.91 57.35 -19.23
C GLU A 270 13.70 58.03 -18.11
#